data_e4b360fe9d06e30136e8c9df2bd02ea5
#
_entry.id   e4b360fe9d06e30136e8c9df2bd02ea5
#
_cell.length_a   1.000
_cell.length_b   1.000
_cell.length_c   1.000
_cell.angle_alpha   90.00
_cell.angle_beta   90.00
_cell.angle_gamma   90.00
#
_symmetry.space_group_name_H-M   'P 1'
#
loop_
_entity.id
_entity.type
_entity.pdbx_description
1 polymer ?
#
loop_
_entity_poly.entity_id
_entity_poly.type
_entity_poly.pdbx_seq_one_letter_code
_entity_poly.pdbx_strand_id
1 'polypeptide(L)'
;RPLCDRKKVPLSSGQNAAAEYFLMTDVPVAANISGIMLNDLANEFDPNAPAFSEKFAPPWLPIAFYDWNGAEVNRVYADEYGRFNAMVASTFTANIGMPSGMSPNMLQSCMNDAGAVPDGQGGFTLDPFYDPSYSQFCYTFQYMPGSTTYLDTPVVSVAAFANVYAFPLDCEQPT
;
A
#
# COMPACT_ATOMS: atom_id res chain seq x y z
N ARG A 1 -28.96 -18.79 -7.79
CA ARG A 1 -29.22 -17.55 -7.00
C ARG A 1 -29.41 -16.41 -7.98
N PRO A 2 -30.42 -15.54 -7.81
CA PRO A 2 -30.53 -14.36 -8.64
C PRO A 2 -29.35 -13.42 -8.35
N LEU A 3 -28.73 -12.90 -9.42
CA LEU A 3 -27.63 -11.93 -9.34
C LEU A 3 -28.08 -10.50 -8.98
N CYS A 4 -29.31 -10.34 -8.52
CA CYS A 4 -29.86 -9.04 -8.17
C CYS A 4 -30.52 -9.07 -6.79
N ASP A 5 -30.33 -8.00 -6.06
CA ASP A 5 -31.02 -7.74 -4.81
C ASP A 5 -32.00 -6.58 -4.98
N ARG A 6 -33.05 -6.56 -4.14
CA ARG A 6 -34.05 -5.49 -4.13
C ARG A 6 -34.22 -5.00 -2.71
N LYS A 7 -34.04 -3.70 -2.51
CA LYS A 7 -34.30 -3.05 -1.24
C LYS A 7 -35.50 -2.11 -1.35
N LYS A 8 -36.33 -2.14 -0.35
CA LYS A 8 -37.43 -1.20 -0.22
C LYS A 8 -36.93 0.02 0.55
N VAL A 9 -36.96 1.17 -0.09
CA VAL A 9 -36.48 2.43 0.48
C VAL A 9 -37.66 3.35 0.68
N PRO A 10 -37.94 3.82 1.90
CA PRO A 10 -38.98 4.81 2.14
C PRO A 10 -38.54 6.15 1.54
N LEU A 11 -39.40 6.78 0.80
CA LEU A 11 -39.21 8.09 0.20
C LEU A 11 -40.29 9.05 0.68
N SER A 12 -39.90 10.20 1.16
CA SER A 12 -40.81 11.29 1.51
C SER A 12 -40.55 12.50 0.61
N SER A 13 -41.59 13.30 0.39
CA SER A 13 -41.49 14.51 -0.44
C SER A 13 -40.42 15.46 0.12
N GLY A 14 -39.49 15.93 -0.74
CA GLY A 14 -38.39 16.81 -0.37
C GLY A 14 -37.22 16.14 0.33
N GLN A 15 -37.20 14.81 0.45
CA GLN A 15 -36.07 14.07 1.04
C GLN A 15 -35.38 13.18 0.01
N ASN A 16 -34.09 13.01 0.21
CA ASN A 16 -33.30 12.03 -0.54
C ASN A 16 -33.23 10.73 0.26
N ALA A 17 -33.25 9.59 -0.43
CA ALA A 17 -33.05 8.28 0.16
C ALA A 17 -31.90 7.57 -0.55
N ALA A 18 -31.07 6.91 0.19
CA ALA A 18 -30.01 6.06 -0.29
C ALA A 18 -30.20 4.63 0.19
N ALA A 19 -29.85 3.66 -0.65
CA ALA A 19 -29.86 2.25 -0.28
C ALA A 19 -28.41 1.73 -0.31
N GLU A 20 -28.02 1.05 0.75
CA GLU A 20 -26.74 0.35 0.80
C GLU A 20 -26.90 -1.06 0.23
N TYR A 21 -26.00 -1.45 -0.64
CA TYR A 21 -25.94 -2.79 -1.22
C TYR A 21 -24.58 -3.41 -0.89
N PHE A 22 -24.63 -4.62 -0.38
CA PHE A 22 -23.44 -5.43 -0.15
C PHE A 22 -23.31 -6.44 -1.29
N LEU A 23 -22.27 -6.29 -2.09
CA LEU A 23 -21.96 -7.19 -3.20
C LEU A 23 -20.88 -8.16 -2.77
N MET A 24 -21.11 -9.43 -2.99
CA MET A 24 -20.17 -10.50 -2.67
C MET A 24 -20.05 -11.42 -3.89
N THR A 25 -18.86 -11.96 -4.10
CA THR A 25 -18.65 -13.06 -5.05
C THR A 25 -18.85 -14.39 -4.35
N ASP A 26 -19.51 -15.33 -5.01
CA ASP A 26 -19.73 -16.68 -4.46
C ASP A 26 -18.38 -17.45 -4.32
N VAL A 27 -17.42 -17.14 -5.16
CA VAL A 27 -16.05 -17.64 -5.09
C VAL A 27 -15.12 -16.45 -4.91
N PRO A 28 -14.51 -16.28 -3.73
CA PRO A 28 -13.52 -15.22 -3.51
C PRO A 28 -12.31 -15.44 -4.43
N VAL A 29 -12.02 -14.45 -5.25
CA VAL A 29 -10.82 -14.43 -6.08
C VAL A 29 -9.92 -13.33 -5.56
N ALA A 30 -8.74 -13.67 -5.05
CA ALA A 30 -7.80 -12.69 -4.53
C ALA A 30 -7.32 -11.73 -5.61
N ALA A 31 -7.12 -10.49 -5.24
CA ALA A 31 -6.29 -9.56 -5.99
C ALA A 31 -4.85 -9.69 -5.52
N ASN A 32 -3.92 -9.67 -6.45
CA ASN A 32 -2.50 -9.67 -6.14
C ASN A 32 -1.91 -8.27 -6.34
N ILE A 33 -1.06 -7.86 -5.42
CA ILE A 33 -0.32 -6.61 -5.48
C ILE A 33 1.15 -6.97 -5.39
N SER A 34 1.90 -6.66 -6.41
CA SER A 34 3.33 -6.96 -6.49
C SER A 34 4.10 -5.70 -6.83
N GLY A 35 5.31 -5.58 -6.32
CA GLY A 35 6.12 -4.39 -6.63
C GLY A 35 7.53 -4.45 -6.10
N ILE A 36 8.20 -3.34 -6.26
CA ILE A 36 9.55 -3.11 -5.77
C ILE A 36 9.62 -1.72 -5.14
N MET A 37 10.33 -1.62 -4.02
CA MET A 37 10.70 -0.32 -3.46
C MET A 37 12.07 0.08 -3.96
N LEU A 38 12.19 1.30 -4.44
CA LEU A 38 13.41 1.84 -5.02
C LEU A 38 13.81 3.13 -4.32
N ASN A 39 15.08 3.26 -4.00
CA ASN A 39 15.64 4.55 -3.59
C ASN A 39 16.11 5.30 -4.83
N ASP A 40 15.39 6.35 -5.20
CA ASP A 40 15.68 7.15 -6.39
C ASP A 40 16.99 7.97 -6.30
N LEU A 41 17.61 8.02 -5.12
CA LEU A 41 18.82 8.79 -4.87
C LEU A 41 20.08 7.92 -4.69
N ALA A 42 19.99 6.64 -4.95
CA ALA A 42 21.13 5.73 -4.84
C ALA A 42 21.10 4.67 -5.93
N ASN A 43 22.28 4.30 -6.43
CA ASN A 43 22.44 3.21 -7.38
C ASN A 43 22.84 1.91 -6.67
N GLU A 44 22.44 0.80 -7.28
CA GLU A 44 22.87 -0.53 -6.85
C GLU A 44 24.23 -0.88 -7.45
N PHE A 45 25.23 -1.06 -6.60
CA PHE A 45 26.60 -1.38 -7.00
C PHE A 45 27.01 -2.83 -6.71
N ASP A 46 26.15 -3.63 -6.08
CA ASP A 46 26.42 -5.05 -5.94
C ASP A 46 26.21 -5.77 -7.27
N PRO A 47 27.26 -6.32 -7.90
CA PRO A 47 27.15 -7.01 -9.19
C PRO A 47 26.31 -8.31 -9.11
N ASN A 48 26.00 -8.80 -7.92
CA ASN A 48 25.16 -9.97 -7.73
C ASN A 48 23.68 -9.60 -7.53
N ALA A 49 23.37 -8.33 -7.27
CA ALA A 49 22.00 -7.87 -7.12
C ALA A 49 21.28 -7.87 -8.48
N PRO A 50 20.00 -8.28 -8.53
CA PRO A 50 19.22 -8.26 -9.78
C PRO A 50 19.06 -6.88 -10.38
N ALA A 51 19.16 -5.82 -9.58
CA ALA A 51 19.06 -4.42 -10.00
C ALA A 51 20.43 -3.74 -10.17
N PHE A 52 21.49 -4.52 -10.39
CA PHE A 52 22.83 -3.97 -10.58
C PHE A 52 22.87 -2.87 -11.64
N SER A 53 23.52 -1.76 -11.32
CA SER A 53 23.60 -0.51 -12.11
C SER A 53 22.26 0.24 -12.29
N GLU A 54 21.23 -0.17 -11.61
CA GLU A 54 19.97 0.55 -11.50
C GLU A 54 19.83 1.19 -10.10
N LYS A 55 18.62 1.55 -9.72
CA LYS A 55 18.36 2.15 -8.42
C LYS A 55 18.48 1.11 -7.29
N PHE A 56 19.08 1.53 -6.19
CA PHE A 56 19.15 0.70 -5.00
C PHE A 56 17.75 0.42 -4.44
N ALA A 57 17.48 -0.83 -4.13
CA ALA A 57 16.25 -1.26 -3.51
C ALA A 57 16.49 -1.60 -2.03
N PRO A 58 16.00 -0.78 -1.08
CA PRO A 58 16.16 -1.05 0.34
C PRO A 58 15.49 -2.37 0.72
N PRO A 59 16.21 -3.28 1.41
CA PRO A 59 15.67 -4.57 1.79
C PRO A 59 14.76 -4.48 3.02
N TRP A 60 13.85 -5.43 3.13
CA TRP A 60 13.07 -5.75 4.33
C TRP A 60 12.07 -4.69 4.80
N LEU A 61 11.95 -3.56 4.12
CA LEU A 61 11.04 -2.50 4.54
C LEU A 61 9.59 -2.98 4.59
N PRO A 62 8.79 -2.51 5.57
CA PRO A 62 7.39 -2.86 5.71
C PRO A 62 6.51 -2.13 4.70
N ILE A 63 5.53 -2.83 4.17
CA ILE A 63 4.46 -2.29 3.32
C ILE A 63 3.12 -2.61 3.97
N ALA A 64 2.37 -1.57 4.31
CA ALA A 64 1.04 -1.72 4.87
C ALA A 64 -0.04 -1.29 3.87
N PHE A 65 -1.16 -2.00 3.89
CA PHE A 65 -2.33 -1.69 3.09
C PHE A 65 -3.49 -1.36 4.00
N TYR A 66 -4.07 -0.19 3.80
CA TYR A 66 -5.17 0.33 4.59
C TYR A 66 -6.42 0.48 3.73
N ASP A 67 -7.56 0.25 4.34
CA ASP A 67 -8.83 0.60 3.74
C ASP A 67 -9.12 2.11 3.82
N TRP A 68 -10.24 2.52 3.27
CA TRP A 68 -10.70 3.92 3.32
C TRP A 68 -10.93 4.44 4.75
N ASN A 69 -11.11 3.52 5.69
CA ASN A 69 -11.38 3.83 7.09
C ASN A 69 -10.09 3.92 7.91
N GLY A 70 -8.95 3.65 7.28
CA GLY A 70 -7.65 3.62 7.94
C GLY A 70 -7.38 2.33 8.70
N ALA A 71 -8.20 1.29 8.53
CA ALA A 71 -7.92 -0.02 9.11
C ALA A 71 -6.90 -0.76 8.25
N GLU A 72 -5.85 -1.28 8.87
CA GLU A 72 -4.87 -2.12 8.19
C GLU A 72 -5.52 -3.43 7.77
N VAL A 73 -5.50 -3.74 6.48
CA VAL A 73 -6.07 -4.95 5.91
C VAL A 73 -5.02 -5.99 5.56
N ASN A 74 -3.79 -5.55 5.33
CA ASN A 74 -2.65 -6.43 5.12
C ASN A 74 -1.35 -5.71 5.41
N ARG A 75 -0.33 -6.46 5.81
CA ARG A 75 1.05 -6.00 5.98
C ARG A 75 1.99 -7.06 5.46
N VAL A 76 2.92 -6.66 4.62
CA VAL A 76 3.96 -7.51 4.07
C VAL A 76 5.31 -6.80 4.18
N TYR A 77 6.37 -7.55 3.92
CA TYR A 77 7.73 -7.03 3.97
C TYR A 77 8.41 -7.25 2.62
N ALA A 78 9.25 -6.33 2.23
CA ALA A 78 10.10 -6.52 1.07
C ALA A 78 11.08 -7.68 1.33
N ASP A 79 11.57 -8.28 0.27
CA ASP A 79 12.68 -9.22 0.33
C ASP A 79 14.04 -8.50 0.35
N GLU A 80 15.12 -9.25 0.28
CA GLU A 80 16.48 -8.71 0.24
C GLU A 80 16.78 -7.82 -0.97
N TYR A 81 15.91 -7.85 -1.98
CA TYR A 81 16.01 -7.04 -3.20
C TYR A 81 14.92 -5.98 -3.31
N GLY A 82 14.27 -5.66 -2.19
CA GLY A 82 13.20 -4.66 -2.15
C GLY A 82 11.88 -5.06 -2.79
N ARG A 83 11.71 -6.31 -3.23
CA ARG A 83 10.50 -6.81 -3.88
C ARG A 83 9.49 -7.26 -2.84
N PHE A 84 8.22 -7.04 -3.14
CA PHE A 84 7.13 -7.48 -2.27
C PHE A 84 5.96 -8.04 -3.07
N ASN A 85 5.17 -8.84 -2.39
CA ASN A 85 3.95 -9.42 -2.92
C ASN A 85 2.91 -9.48 -1.81
N ALA A 86 1.71 -9.02 -2.10
CA ALA A 86 0.58 -9.04 -1.18
C ALA A 86 -0.67 -9.56 -1.87
N MET A 87 -1.47 -10.31 -1.15
CA MET A 87 -2.79 -10.72 -1.59
C MET A 87 -3.86 -10.05 -0.75
N VAL A 88 -4.88 -9.51 -1.41
CA VAL A 88 -6.05 -8.91 -0.75
C VAL A 88 -7.31 -9.66 -1.16
N ALA A 89 -8.20 -9.86 -0.20
CA ALA A 89 -9.44 -10.58 -0.47
C ALA A 89 -10.33 -9.79 -1.43
N SER A 90 -10.86 -10.44 -2.44
CA SER A 90 -11.77 -9.83 -3.42
C SER A 90 -13.09 -9.39 -2.81
N THR A 91 -13.47 -9.96 -1.68
CA THR A 91 -14.68 -9.62 -0.93
C THR A 91 -14.48 -8.42 -0.01
N PHE A 92 -13.26 -7.89 0.04
CA PHE A 92 -12.98 -6.70 0.81
C PHE A 92 -13.54 -5.48 0.08
N THR A 93 -14.73 -5.07 0.45
CA THR A 93 -15.39 -3.88 -0.05
C THR A 93 -15.58 -2.90 1.09
N ALA A 94 -14.88 -1.80 1.05
CA ALA A 94 -15.16 -0.66 1.90
C ALA A 94 -16.28 0.15 1.25
N ASN A 95 -17.44 0.12 1.83
CA ASN A 95 -18.56 0.90 1.33
C ASN A 95 -18.54 2.27 2.00
N ILE A 96 -18.10 3.28 1.25
CA ILE A 96 -18.10 4.65 1.74
C ILE A 96 -19.49 5.22 1.55
N GLY A 97 -20.06 5.78 2.62
CA GLY A 97 -21.36 6.42 2.59
C GLY A 97 -21.44 7.51 1.51
N MET A 98 -22.58 7.55 0.83
CA MET A 98 -22.83 8.58 -0.19
C MET A 98 -22.75 10.02 0.36
N PRO A 99 -22.32 10.97 -0.41
CA PRO A 99 -21.93 10.94 -1.82
C PRO A 99 -20.40 10.90 -1.98
N SER A 100 -19.78 9.74 -1.92
CA SER A 100 -18.31 9.70 -1.90
C SER A 100 -17.77 9.51 -3.27
N GLY A 101 -18.04 9.21 -4.23
CA GLY A 101 -17.36 8.97 -5.50
C GLY A 101 -16.11 8.08 -5.42
N MET A 102 -15.83 7.47 -4.26
CA MET A 102 -14.71 6.53 -4.11
C MET A 102 -15.13 5.11 -4.50
N SER A 103 -14.22 4.41 -5.16
CA SER A 103 -14.41 3.01 -5.48
C SER A 103 -14.31 2.15 -4.21
N PRO A 104 -15.17 1.15 -4.01
CA PRO A 104 -15.05 0.22 -2.89
C PRO A 104 -13.77 -0.63 -2.93
N ASN A 105 -13.10 -0.71 -4.06
CA ASN A 105 -11.86 -1.45 -4.24
C ASN A 105 -10.61 -0.55 -4.15
N MET A 106 -10.72 0.61 -3.55
CA MET A 106 -9.58 1.49 -3.30
C MET A 106 -8.88 1.10 -2.00
N LEU A 107 -7.57 0.98 -2.06
CA LEU A 107 -6.70 0.82 -0.91
C LEU A 107 -5.66 1.93 -0.86
N GLN A 108 -5.22 2.27 0.33
CA GLN A 108 -4.01 3.06 0.54
C GLN A 108 -2.86 2.11 0.80
N SER A 109 -1.79 2.24 0.03
CA SER A 109 -0.53 1.52 0.24
C SER A 109 0.50 2.46 0.84
N CYS A 110 1.09 2.06 1.95
CA CYS A 110 2.10 2.81 2.67
C CYS A 110 3.43 2.06 2.68
N MET A 111 4.45 2.66 2.08
CA MET A 111 5.80 2.12 2.02
C MET A 111 6.61 2.58 3.22
N ASN A 112 7.49 1.72 3.74
CA ASN A 112 8.24 1.95 4.97
C ASN A 112 7.32 2.36 6.11
N ASP A 113 6.23 1.63 6.31
CA ASP A 113 5.19 1.98 7.26
C ASP A 113 5.60 1.60 8.69
N ALA A 114 5.65 2.61 9.56
CA ALA A 114 6.08 2.43 10.95
C ALA A 114 5.09 1.61 11.82
N GLY A 115 3.90 1.33 11.33
CA GLY A 115 2.84 0.72 12.14
C GLY A 115 2.08 1.79 12.94
N ALA A 116 1.24 1.41 13.89
CA ALA A 116 1.52 0.54 15.06
C ALA A 116 1.21 -0.96 14.82
N VAL A 117 2.16 -1.82 15.12
CA VAL A 117 1.97 -3.27 15.09
C VAL A 117 1.79 -3.84 16.51
N PRO A 118 1.00 -4.93 16.70
CA PRO A 118 0.83 -5.54 18.01
C PRO A 118 2.16 -6.01 18.59
N ASP A 119 2.40 -5.70 19.87
CA ASP A 119 3.62 -6.10 20.60
C ASP A 119 3.54 -7.52 21.20
N GLY A 120 2.43 -8.22 21.02
CA GLY A 120 2.18 -9.53 21.62
C GLY A 120 1.86 -9.52 23.11
N GLN A 121 1.85 -8.37 23.76
CA GLN A 121 1.53 -8.19 25.18
C GLN A 121 0.23 -7.41 25.40
N GLY A 122 -0.50 -7.15 24.33
CA GLY A 122 -1.77 -6.39 24.35
C GLY A 122 -1.59 -4.90 24.11
N GLY A 123 -0.39 -4.46 23.79
CA GLY A 123 -0.06 -3.11 23.36
C GLY A 123 0.34 -3.03 21.89
N PHE A 124 0.90 -1.89 21.52
CA PHE A 124 1.39 -1.63 20.16
C PHE A 124 2.79 -1.04 20.21
N THR A 125 3.57 -1.36 19.19
CA THR A 125 4.94 -0.85 19.00
C THR A 125 5.17 -0.45 17.54
N LEU A 126 6.28 0.22 17.28
CA LEU A 126 6.73 0.42 15.91
C LEU A 126 7.07 -0.93 15.27
N ASP A 127 6.88 -1.01 13.96
CA ASP A 127 7.29 -2.17 13.18
C ASP A 127 8.82 -2.36 13.30
N PRO A 128 9.31 -3.56 13.65
CA PRO A 128 10.74 -3.80 13.83
C PRO A 128 11.57 -3.65 12.55
N PHE A 129 10.94 -3.67 11.38
CA PHE A 129 11.58 -3.47 10.08
C PHE A 129 11.41 -2.05 9.54
N TYR A 130 10.72 -1.19 10.28
CA TYR A 130 10.67 0.22 9.93
C TYR A 130 12.05 0.84 10.01
N ASP A 131 12.49 1.47 8.91
CA ASP A 131 13.76 2.17 8.86
C ASP A 131 13.55 3.68 8.83
N PRO A 132 13.86 4.40 9.92
CA PRO A 132 13.69 5.84 9.99
C PRO A 132 14.65 6.63 9.08
N SER A 133 15.62 5.98 8.46
CA SER A 133 16.51 6.62 7.49
C SER A 133 15.86 6.82 6.11
N TYR A 134 14.72 6.17 5.88
CA TYR A 134 13.93 6.33 4.66
C TYR A 134 12.60 7.02 4.92
N SER A 135 12.13 7.75 3.91
CA SER A 135 10.82 8.38 3.95
C SER A 135 9.70 7.35 4.02
N GLN A 136 8.61 7.72 4.68
CA GLN A 136 7.33 7.04 4.48
C GLN A 136 6.62 7.65 3.27
N PHE A 137 5.99 6.81 2.49
CA PHE A 137 5.22 7.25 1.33
C PHE A 137 3.93 6.45 1.23
N CYS A 138 2.79 7.16 1.23
CA CYS A 138 1.48 6.54 1.10
C CYS A 138 0.75 7.09 -0.12
N TYR A 139 0.07 6.22 -0.85
CA TYR A 139 -0.79 6.62 -1.96
C TYR A 139 -1.98 5.68 -2.09
N THR A 140 -3.05 6.20 -2.68
CA THR A 140 -4.29 5.45 -2.88
C THR A 140 -4.36 4.92 -4.30
N PHE A 141 -4.70 3.69 -4.46
CA PHE A 141 -4.82 3.05 -5.77
C PHE A 141 -6.00 2.07 -5.81
N GLN A 142 -6.42 1.76 -7.01
CA GLN A 142 -7.45 0.75 -7.26
C GLN A 142 -6.81 -0.60 -7.49
N TYR A 143 -7.39 -1.64 -6.90
CA TYR A 143 -7.05 -3.03 -7.18
C TYR A 143 -8.25 -3.77 -7.74
N MET A 144 -7.99 -4.84 -8.50
CA MET A 144 -9.05 -5.65 -9.14
C MET A 144 -8.90 -7.12 -8.76
N PRO A 145 -9.97 -7.77 -8.33
CA PRO A 145 -9.98 -9.20 -8.07
C PRO A 145 -9.52 -10.01 -9.28
N GLY A 146 -8.72 -11.05 -9.05
CA GLY A 146 -8.21 -11.94 -10.08
C GLY A 146 -7.17 -11.34 -11.02
N SER A 147 -6.65 -10.16 -10.69
CA SER A 147 -5.57 -9.50 -11.44
C SER A 147 -4.40 -9.16 -10.52
N THR A 148 -3.27 -8.83 -11.14
CA THR A 148 -2.09 -8.31 -10.44
C THR A 148 -1.98 -6.81 -10.69
N THR A 149 -1.93 -6.02 -9.62
CA THR A 149 -1.55 -4.62 -9.66
C THR A 149 -0.06 -4.53 -9.37
N TYR A 150 0.68 -3.89 -10.26
CA TYR A 150 2.13 -3.72 -10.10
C TYR A 150 2.45 -2.32 -9.61
N LEU A 151 3.28 -2.22 -8.57
CA LEU A 151 3.63 -0.98 -7.90
C LEU A 151 5.15 -0.84 -7.83
N ASP A 152 5.70 0.08 -8.60
CA ASP A 152 7.06 0.57 -8.40
C ASP A 152 6.99 1.83 -7.55
N THR A 153 7.55 1.76 -6.36
CA THR A 153 7.33 2.83 -5.38
C THR A 153 8.65 3.37 -4.86
N PRO A 154 8.89 4.68 -5.02
CA PRO A 154 10.08 5.29 -4.47
C PRO A 154 9.99 5.43 -2.95
N VAL A 155 11.11 5.15 -2.29
CA VAL A 155 11.43 5.64 -0.95
C VAL A 155 12.69 6.49 -1.06
N VAL A 156 12.79 7.54 -0.27
CA VAL A 156 13.89 8.51 -0.37
C VAL A 156 14.58 8.59 0.98
N SER A 157 15.91 8.62 0.97
CA SER A 157 16.66 8.86 2.20
C SER A 157 16.27 10.20 2.82
N VAL A 158 15.91 10.20 4.11
CA VAL A 158 15.56 11.44 4.83
C VAL A 158 16.72 12.39 4.93
N ALA A 159 17.96 11.91 4.83
CA ALA A 159 19.15 12.75 4.77
C ALA A 159 19.16 13.70 3.58
N ALA A 160 18.51 13.32 2.47
CA ALA A 160 18.38 14.17 1.30
C ALA A 160 17.60 15.47 1.57
N PHE A 161 16.76 15.48 2.57
CA PHE A 161 15.96 16.66 2.96
C PHE A 161 16.62 17.51 4.05
N ALA A 162 17.62 16.95 4.75
CA ALA A 162 18.28 17.63 5.86
C ALA A 162 19.30 18.67 5.39
N ASN A 163 20.00 18.40 4.30
CA ASN A 163 21.00 19.30 3.73
C ASN A 163 21.28 18.92 2.26
N VAL A 164 21.10 19.86 1.35
CA VAL A 164 21.38 19.67 -0.09
C VAL A 164 22.82 19.22 -0.37
N TYR A 165 23.76 19.57 0.50
CA TYR A 165 25.18 19.20 0.36
C TYR A 165 25.55 17.92 1.10
N ALA A 166 24.65 17.35 1.89
CA ALA A 166 24.94 16.18 2.71
C ALA A 166 24.63 14.85 2.02
N PHE A 167 23.97 14.90 0.87
CA PHE A 167 23.63 13.70 0.11
C PHE A 167 24.22 13.82 -1.30
N PRO A 168 25.17 12.97 -1.68
CA PRO A 168 25.68 12.97 -3.04
C PRO A 168 24.60 12.50 -3.99
N LEU A 169 24.41 13.21 -5.08
CA LEU A 169 23.64 12.73 -6.22
C LEU A 169 24.34 11.52 -6.85
N ASP A 170 23.61 10.70 -7.57
CA ASP A 170 24.07 9.42 -8.15
C ASP A 170 25.40 9.51 -8.92
N CYS A 171 25.70 10.65 -9.50
CA CYS A 171 26.92 10.90 -10.25
C CYS A 171 28.03 11.59 -9.44
N GLU A 172 27.80 11.92 -8.19
CA GLU A 172 28.70 12.69 -7.32
C GLU A 172 29.16 11.86 -6.12
N GLN A 173 29.53 10.62 -6.33
CA GLN A 173 30.12 9.81 -5.27
C GLN A 173 31.41 10.46 -4.80
N PRO A 174 31.56 10.75 -3.49
CA PRO A 174 32.85 11.20 -2.97
C PRO A 174 33.85 10.06 -3.16
N THR A 175 34.89 10.35 -3.90
CA THR A 175 36.07 9.48 -4.05
C THR A 175 36.82 9.31 -2.75
#